data_9529c5e9cbcc53bc944b1b2345553279
#
_entry.id   9529c5e9cbcc53bc944b1b2345553279
#
_cell.length_a   1.000
_cell.length_b   1.000
_cell.length_c   1.000
_cell.angle_alpha   90.00
_cell.angle_beta   90.00
_cell.angle_gamma   90.00
#
_symmetry.space_group_name_H-M   'P 1'
#
loop_
_entity.id
_entity.type
_entity.pdbx_description
1 polymer ?
#
loop_
_entity_poly.entity_id
_entity_poly.type
_entity_poly.pdbx_seq_one_letter_code
_entity_poly.pdbx_strand_id
1 'polypeptide(L)'
;MLINILRSSHPVPTFAVTLLTLLLAIAFGVPLFQAVLVIVAVFFNQIAIGLSNDIADLGRDRRAGRADKPLVTGDVPLSTAWAVVIGATVLSLALSVGINPWVGVWQAVFLFSGFAYNAGLKATLFSAVPYATGFAALPALVSLSAKPPAWPSWWVMLIGAILGVSAHFANVLPDGESDKAEGIRGLPQRVSR
;
A
#
# COMPACT_ATOMS: atom_id res chain seq x y z
N MET A 1 -11.16 13.22 14.48
CA MET A 1 -11.49 12.48 13.24
C MET A 1 -10.28 12.31 12.32
N LEU A 2 -9.60 13.36 11.84
CA LEU A 2 -8.44 13.22 10.92
C LEU A 2 -7.32 12.33 11.48
N ILE A 3 -6.92 12.54 12.73
CA ILE A 3 -5.88 11.72 13.41
C ILE A 3 -6.29 10.23 13.44
N ASN A 4 -7.57 9.92 13.68
CA ASN A 4 -8.05 8.54 13.72
C ASN A 4 -8.07 7.90 12.32
N ILE A 5 -8.37 8.67 11.26
CA ILE A 5 -8.22 8.20 9.87
C ILE A 5 -6.77 7.88 9.55
N LEU A 6 -5.82 8.76 9.93
CA LEU A 6 -4.39 8.50 9.73
C LEU A 6 -3.89 7.29 10.54
N ARG A 7 -4.40 7.08 11.75
CA ARG A 7 -4.08 5.87 12.54
C ARG A 7 -4.57 4.60 11.84
N SER A 8 -5.79 4.62 11.29
CA SER A 8 -6.36 3.50 10.54
C SER A 8 -5.74 3.28 9.15
N SER A 9 -4.97 4.23 8.64
CA SER A 9 -4.25 4.08 7.35
C SER A 9 -2.87 3.43 7.50
N HIS A 10 -2.54 2.87 8.66
CA HIS A 10 -1.24 2.27 8.95
C HIS A 10 -0.08 3.24 8.70
N PRO A 11 0.13 4.25 9.57
CA PRO A 11 1.03 5.38 9.29
C PRO A 11 2.48 4.98 9.00
N VAL A 12 3.01 3.96 9.68
CA VAL A 12 4.41 3.53 9.48
C VAL A 12 4.67 3.04 8.05
N PRO A 13 3.94 2.06 7.50
CA PRO A 13 4.06 1.69 6.09
C PRO A 13 3.77 2.84 5.13
N THR A 14 2.74 3.65 5.42
CA THR A 14 2.37 4.80 4.59
C THR A 14 3.53 5.77 4.43
N PHE A 15 4.17 6.18 5.51
CA PHE A 15 5.32 7.09 5.46
C PHE A 15 6.56 6.43 4.87
N ALA A 16 6.82 5.15 5.15
CA ALA A 16 7.96 4.43 4.60
C ALA A 16 7.91 4.34 3.07
N VAL A 17 6.75 3.98 2.50
CA VAL A 17 6.57 3.89 1.04
C VAL A 17 6.59 5.28 0.40
N THR A 18 6.01 6.29 1.06
CA THR A 18 6.06 7.68 0.58
C THR A 18 7.49 8.22 0.57
N LEU A 19 8.26 7.93 1.62
CA LEU A 19 9.69 8.28 1.68
C LEU A 19 10.51 7.57 0.60
N LEU A 20 10.26 6.28 0.38
CA LEU A 20 10.90 5.54 -0.71
C LEU A 20 10.60 6.16 -2.07
N THR A 21 9.35 6.62 -2.29
CA THR A 21 8.97 7.33 -3.51
C THR A 21 9.74 8.64 -3.68
N LEU A 22 9.92 9.41 -2.60
CA LEU A 22 10.75 10.62 -2.60
C LEU A 22 12.20 10.31 -2.97
N LEU A 23 12.80 9.29 -2.35
CA LEU A 23 14.19 8.89 -2.63
C LEU A 23 14.36 8.43 -4.09
N LEU A 24 13.42 7.68 -4.63
CA LEU A 24 13.41 7.30 -6.03
C LEU A 24 13.24 8.52 -6.96
N ALA A 25 12.39 9.49 -6.58
CA ALA A 25 12.21 10.72 -7.37
C ALA A 25 13.52 11.53 -7.46
N ILE A 26 14.27 11.61 -6.37
CA ILE A 26 15.59 12.23 -6.33
C ILE A 26 16.57 11.43 -7.22
N ALA A 27 16.62 10.11 -7.04
CA ALA A 27 17.54 9.23 -7.76
C ALA A 27 17.33 9.24 -9.29
N PHE A 28 16.07 9.35 -9.73
CA PHE A 28 15.70 9.42 -11.15
C PHE A 28 15.70 10.85 -11.71
N GLY A 29 16.04 11.87 -10.92
CA GLY A 29 16.06 13.27 -11.34
C GLY A 29 14.69 13.78 -11.78
N VAL A 30 13.61 13.34 -11.13
CA VAL A 30 12.25 13.78 -11.47
C VAL A 30 12.11 15.27 -11.16
N PRO A 31 11.61 16.10 -12.09
CA PRO A 31 11.42 17.53 -11.84
C PRO A 31 10.45 17.76 -10.67
N LEU A 32 10.70 18.81 -9.86
CA LEU A 32 10.02 19.05 -8.59
C LEU A 32 8.49 18.95 -8.67
N PHE A 33 7.89 19.53 -9.69
CA PHE A 33 6.42 19.51 -9.83
C PHE A 33 5.88 18.08 -9.99
N GLN A 34 6.49 17.26 -10.87
CA GLN A 34 6.12 15.86 -11.07
C GLN A 34 6.46 15.01 -9.84
N ALA A 35 7.56 15.29 -9.17
CA ALA A 35 7.94 14.63 -7.93
C ALA A 35 6.88 14.85 -6.84
N VAL A 36 6.44 16.08 -6.65
CA VAL A 36 5.34 16.38 -5.70
C VAL A 36 4.07 15.62 -6.06
N LEU A 37 3.68 15.62 -7.33
CA LEU A 37 2.45 14.93 -7.77
C LEU A 37 2.53 13.42 -7.52
N VAL A 38 3.64 12.76 -7.90
CA VAL A 38 3.76 11.30 -7.72
C VAL A 38 3.88 10.91 -6.24
N ILE A 39 4.56 11.71 -5.41
CA ILE A 39 4.67 11.48 -3.97
C ILE A 39 3.30 11.60 -3.31
N VAL A 40 2.53 12.63 -3.64
CA VAL A 40 1.16 12.84 -3.12
C VAL A 40 0.24 11.72 -3.62
N ALA A 41 0.35 11.30 -4.88
CA ALA A 41 -0.42 10.19 -5.43
C ALA A 41 -0.14 8.88 -4.67
N VAL A 42 1.13 8.57 -4.39
CA VAL A 42 1.51 7.37 -3.63
C VAL A 42 1.07 7.48 -2.16
N PHE A 43 1.16 8.66 -1.56
CA PHE A 43 0.65 8.87 -0.20
C PHE A 43 -0.85 8.54 -0.09
N PHE A 44 -1.68 9.05 -1.01
CA PHE A 44 -3.11 8.72 -1.05
C PHE A 44 -3.38 7.24 -1.40
N ASN A 45 -2.55 6.63 -2.25
CA ASN A 45 -2.57 5.19 -2.50
C ASN A 45 -2.42 4.41 -1.17
N GLN A 46 -1.43 4.76 -0.36
CA GLN A 46 -1.18 4.09 0.91
C GLN A 46 -2.33 4.31 1.92
N ILE A 47 -2.92 5.49 1.96
CA ILE A 47 -4.13 5.76 2.77
C ILE A 47 -5.28 4.84 2.33
N ALA A 48 -5.52 4.72 1.02
CA ALA A 48 -6.60 3.88 0.50
C ALA A 48 -6.36 2.39 0.85
N ILE A 49 -5.15 1.89 0.64
CA ILE A 49 -4.79 0.50 0.94
C ILE A 49 -4.86 0.22 2.44
N GLY A 50 -4.27 1.07 3.28
CA GLY A 50 -4.24 0.88 4.72
C GLY A 50 -5.64 0.91 5.33
N LEU A 51 -6.46 1.89 4.97
CA LEU A 51 -7.82 1.99 5.49
C LEU A 51 -8.73 0.87 4.97
N SER A 52 -8.54 0.41 3.72
CA SER A 52 -9.24 -0.75 3.19
C SER A 52 -8.87 -2.06 3.92
N ASN A 53 -7.63 -2.14 4.45
CA ASN A 53 -7.23 -3.26 5.31
C ASN A 53 -8.04 -3.28 6.60
N ASP A 54 -8.12 -2.15 7.31
CA ASP A 54 -8.90 -2.06 8.54
C ASP A 54 -10.40 -2.31 8.31
N ILE A 55 -10.95 -1.91 7.16
CA ILE A 55 -12.33 -2.22 6.76
C ILE A 55 -12.50 -3.75 6.56
N ALA A 56 -11.59 -4.38 5.82
CA ALA A 56 -11.64 -5.82 5.55
C ALA A 56 -11.52 -6.65 6.84
N ASP A 57 -10.73 -6.17 7.79
CA ASP A 57 -10.47 -6.84 9.06
C ASP A 57 -11.48 -6.51 10.18
N LEU A 58 -12.37 -5.53 9.97
CA LEU A 58 -13.26 -4.99 11.00
C LEU A 58 -14.04 -6.06 11.78
N GLY A 59 -14.57 -7.07 11.08
CA GLY A 59 -15.31 -8.15 11.72
C GLY A 59 -14.44 -9.04 12.61
N ARG A 60 -13.18 -9.26 12.21
CA ARG A 60 -12.18 -10.01 12.95
C ARG A 60 -11.71 -9.19 14.16
N ASP A 61 -11.34 -7.95 13.94
CA ASP A 61 -10.84 -7.05 14.99
C ASP A 61 -11.86 -6.80 16.09
N ARG A 62 -13.14 -6.73 15.75
CA ARG A 62 -14.24 -6.67 16.74
C ARG A 62 -14.31 -7.93 17.61
N ARG A 63 -14.19 -9.13 17.01
CA ARG A 63 -14.19 -10.39 17.78
C ARG A 63 -12.95 -10.51 18.67
N ALA A 64 -11.82 -9.97 18.23
CA ALA A 64 -10.57 -9.94 18.99
C ALA A 64 -10.51 -8.83 20.05
N GLY A 65 -11.52 -7.94 20.14
CA GLY A 65 -11.56 -6.85 21.10
C GLY A 65 -10.50 -5.76 20.92
N ARG A 66 -10.08 -5.49 19.66
CA ARG A 66 -9.03 -4.53 19.30
C ARG A 66 -9.48 -3.07 19.52
N ALA A 67 -9.47 -2.64 20.80
CA ALA A 67 -9.85 -1.28 21.19
C ALA A 67 -8.84 -0.20 20.74
N ASP A 68 -7.70 -0.60 20.23
CA ASP A 68 -6.68 0.29 19.63
C ASP A 68 -7.05 0.77 18.23
N LYS A 69 -8.04 0.14 17.57
CA LYS A 69 -8.47 0.44 16.21
C LYS A 69 -9.70 1.37 16.15
N PRO A 70 -9.58 2.56 15.51
CA PRO A 70 -10.66 3.55 15.47
C PRO A 70 -11.95 3.08 14.77
N LEU A 71 -11.86 2.12 13.81
CA LEU A 71 -13.05 1.54 13.19
C LEU A 71 -13.77 0.59 14.15
N VAL A 72 -13.06 -0.09 15.05
CA VAL A 72 -13.65 -0.99 16.05
C VAL A 72 -14.34 -0.20 17.13
N THR A 73 -13.73 0.87 17.63
CA THR A 73 -14.29 1.75 18.66
C THR A 73 -15.45 2.63 18.16
N GLY A 74 -15.56 2.81 16.82
CA GLY A 74 -16.54 3.69 16.21
C GLY A 74 -16.09 5.17 16.09
N ASP A 75 -14.86 5.49 16.46
CA ASP A 75 -14.28 6.85 16.32
C ASP A 75 -14.18 7.27 14.84
N VAL A 76 -14.13 6.30 13.94
CA VAL A 76 -14.27 6.48 12.50
C VAL A 76 -15.47 5.66 12.03
N PRO A 77 -16.56 6.32 11.59
CA PRO A 77 -17.71 5.62 11.00
C PRO A 77 -17.30 4.86 9.72
N LEU A 78 -17.87 3.68 9.50
CA LEU A 78 -17.57 2.86 8.33
C LEU A 78 -17.86 3.58 7.00
N SER A 79 -18.92 4.37 6.94
CA SER A 79 -19.25 5.22 5.78
C SER A 79 -18.17 6.25 5.49
N THR A 80 -17.64 6.89 6.51
CA THR A 80 -16.51 7.83 6.39
C THR A 80 -15.26 7.11 5.91
N ALA A 81 -14.95 5.92 6.44
CA ALA A 81 -13.82 5.12 6.00
C ALA A 81 -13.92 4.78 4.50
N TRP A 82 -15.08 4.32 4.04
CA TRP A 82 -15.31 4.06 2.61
C TRP A 82 -15.20 5.33 1.75
N ALA A 83 -15.74 6.45 2.20
CA ALA A 83 -15.62 7.72 1.48
C ALA A 83 -14.16 8.15 1.32
N VAL A 84 -13.34 7.97 2.37
CA VAL A 84 -11.90 8.26 2.32
C VAL A 84 -11.18 7.29 1.38
N VAL A 85 -11.47 5.98 1.42
CA VAL A 85 -10.86 4.98 0.50
C VAL A 85 -11.16 5.36 -0.95
N ILE A 86 -12.42 5.66 -1.28
CA ILE A 86 -12.83 6.02 -2.64
C ILE A 86 -12.17 7.34 -3.05
N GLY A 87 -12.25 8.38 -2.20
CA GLY A 87 -11.66 9.68 -2.50
C GLY A 87 -10.14 9.62 -2.69
N ALA A 88 -9.43 8.89 -1.82
CA ALA A 88 -8.00 8.68 -1.91
C ALA A 88 -7.61 7.88 -3.17
N THR A 89 -8.39 6.85 -3.54
CA THR A 89 -8.21 6.08 -4.78
C THR A 89 -8.35 6.97 -6.01
N VAL A 90 -9.44 7.74 -6.08
CA VAL A 90 -9.71 8.63 -7.22
C VAL A 90 -8.63 9.70 -7.34
N LEU A 91 -8.26 10.34 -6.22
CA LEU A 91 -7.23 11.37 -6.21
C LEU A 91 -5.86 10.81 -6.62
N SER A 92 -5.47 9.66 -6.09
CA SER A 92 -4.24 8.97 -6.43
C SER A 92 -4.14 8.68 -7.93
N LEU A 93 -5.20 8.11 -8.51
CA LEU A 93 -5.25 7.81 -9.95
C LEU A 93 -5.28 9.09 -10.81
N ALA A 94 -6.09 10.08 -10.43
CA ALA A 94 -6.20 11.33 -11.17
C ALA A 94 -4.86 12.09 -11.24
N LEU A 95 -4.15 12.21 -10.11
CA LEU A 95 -2.82 12.81 -10.07
C LEU A 95 -1.83 12.05 -10.96
N SER A 96 -1.85 10.72 -10.93
CA SER A 96 -0.95 9.88 -11.70
C SER A 96 -1.22 9.96 -13.21
N VAL A 97 -2.48 9.90 -13.63
CA VAL A 97 -2.88 10.08 -15.03
C VAL A 97 -2.54 11.49 -15.52
N GLY A 98 -2.68 12.50 -14.66
CA GLY A 98 -2.31 13.89 -14.96
C GLY A 98 -0.82 14.10 -15.21
N ILE A 99 0.05 13.23 -14.67
CA ILE A 99 1.49 13.25 -14.98
C ILE A 99 1.72 12.61 -16.36
N ASN A 100 1.25 11.36 -16.54
CA ASN A 100 1.41 10.55 -17.74
C ASN A 100 0.44 9.36 -17.66
N PRO A 101 -0.24 8.93 -18.74
CA PRO A 101 -1.13 7.78 -18.73
C PRO A 101 -0.48 6.48 -18.20
N TRP A 102 0.80 6.24 -18.50
CA TRP A 102 1.54 5.08 -18.01
C TRP A 102 1.80 5.11 -16.50
N VAL A 103 1.99 6.31 -15.93
CA VAL A 103 2.04 6.48 -14.46
C VAL A 103 0.70 6.08 -13.86
N GLY A 104 -0.43 6.46 -14.48
CA GLY A 104 -1.76 6.02 -14.08
C GLY A 104 -1.94 4.50 -14.11
N VAL A 105 -1.45 3.83 -15.16
CA VAL A 105 -1.49 2.36 -15.28
C VAL A 105 -0.72 1.71 -14.11
N TRP A 106 0.50 2.13 -13.83
CA TRP A 106 1.29 1.55 -12.75
C TRP A 106 0.73 1.89 -11.37
N GLN A 107 0.11 3.06 -11.22
CA GLN A 107 -0.61 3.42 -10.01
C GLN A 107 -1.82 2.51 -9.77
N ALA A 108 -2.56 2.17 -10.83
CA ALA A 108 -3.64 1.19 -10.76
C ALA A 108 -3.12 -0.20 -10.37
N VAL A 109 -2.02 -0.67 -10.98
CA VAL A 109 -1.37 -1.93 -10.61
C VAL A 109 -1.01 -1.94 -9.12
N PHE A 110 -0.44 -0.86 -8.60
CA PHE A 110 -0.10 -0.75 -7.19
C PHE A 110 -1.35 -0.80 -6.28
N LEU A 111 -2.37 -0.01 -6.58
CA LEU A 111 -3.64 0.00 -5.83
C LEU A 111 -4.30 -1.38 -5.81
N PHE A 112 -4.46 -1.98 -6.98
CA PHE A 112 -5.11 -3.29 -7.09
C PHE A 112 -4.33 -4.39 -6.38
N SER A 113 -2.99 -4.34 -6.36
CA SER A 113 -2.20 -5.30 -5.61
C SER A 113 -2.49 -5.21 -4.10
N GLY A 114 -2.56 -4.00 -3.54
CA GLY A 114 -2.93 -3.79 -2.13
C GLY A 114 -4.37 -4.21 -1.82
N PHE A 115 -5.32 -3.86 -2.68
CA PHE A 115 -6.71 -4.29 -2.50
C PHE A 115 -6.88 -5.80 -2.62
N ALA A 116 -6.20 -6.46 -3.54
CA ALA A 116 -6.21 -7.91 -3.67
C ALA A 116 -5.63 -8.61 -2.43
N TYR A 117 -4.55 -8.05 -1.84
CA TYR A 117 -4.04 -8.50 -0.56
C TYR A 117 -5.13 -8.45 0.53
N ASN A 118 -5.80 -7.31 0.67
CA ASN A 118 -6.83 -7.07 1.67
C ASN A 118 -8.10 -7.93 1.42
N ALA A 119 -8.42 -8.18 0.15
CA ALA A 119 -9.58 -8.98 -0.26
C ALA A 119 -9.42 -10.50 -0.01
N GLY A 120 -8.26 -10.95 0.50
CA GLY A 120 -8.08 -12.33 0.93
C GLY A 120 -6.78 -13.00 0.48
N LEU A 121 -5.99 -12.43 -0.45
CA LEU A 121 -4.71 -13.02 -0.83
C LEU A 121 -3.74 -13.15 0.36
N LYS A 122 -3.87 -12.28 1.38
CA LYS A 122 -3.07 -12.34 2.61
C LYS A 122 -3.15 -13.68 3.34
N ALA A 123 -4.25 -14.42 3.21
CA ALA A 123 -4.46 -15.72 3.84
C ALA A 123 -4.00 -16.91 2.98
N THR A 124 -3.38 -16.69 1.83
CA THR A 124 -3.01 -17.70 0.86
C THR A 124 -1.49 -17.83 0.70
N LEU A 125 -1.04 -18.87 -0.03
CA LEU A 125 0.37 -19.01 -0.43
C LEU A 125 0.87 -17.85 -1.30
N PHE A 126 -0.05 -17.14 -1.97
CA PHE A 126 0.25 -16.01 -2.83
C PHE A 126 0.31 -14.68 -2.09
N SER A 127 0.32 -14.68 -0.75
CA SER A 127 0.29 -13.47 0.06
C SER A 127 1.46 -12.51 -0.19
N ALA A 128 2.61 -13.00 -0.66
CA ALA A 128 3.75 -12.16 -1.03
C ALA A 128 3.60 -11.48 -2.39
N VAL A 129 2.76 -12.02 -3.30
CA VAL A 129 2.62 -11.51 -4.67
C VAL A 129 2.15 -10.05 -4.73
N PRO A 130 1.13 -9.62 -3.97
CA PRO A 130 0.72 -8.21 -3.93
C PRO A 130 1.83 -7.24 -3.50
N TYR A 131 2.64 -7.63 -2.52
CA TYR A 131 3.78 -6.84 -2.08
C TYR A 131 4.86 -6.77 -3.17
N ALA A 132 5.22 -7.91 -3.77
CA ALA A 132 6.17 -7.95 -4.88
C ALA A 132 5.70 -7.05 -6.03
N THR A 133 4.44 -7.16 -6.44
CA THR A 133 3.87 -6.40 -7.55
C THR A 133 3.79 -4.91 -7.23
N GLY A 134 3.31 -4.53 -6.04
CA GLY A 134 3.20 -3.15 -5.61
C GLY A 134 4.57 -2.45 -5.53
N PHE A 135 5.56 -3.10 -4.93
CA PHE A 135 6.90 -2.53 -4.82
C PHE A 135 7.66 -2.54 -6.16
N ALA A 136 7.42 -3.51 -7.06
CA ALA A 136 7.94 -3.45 -8.42
C ALA A 136 7.34 -2.30 -9.23
N ALA A 137 6.11 -1.89 -8.95
CA ALA A 137 5.45 -0.77 -9.62
C ALA A 137 6.06 0.60 -9.24
N LEU A 138 6.63 0.77 -8.04
CA LEU A 138 7.18 2.05 -7.59
C LEU A 138 8.27 2.63 -8.51
N PRO A 139 9.31 1.89 -8.91
CA PRO A 139 10.30 2.41 -9.86
C PRO A 139 9.68 2.86 -11.19
N ALA A 140 8.68 2.12 -11.70
CA ALA A 140 8.01 2.48 -12.94
C ALA A 140 7.18 3.76 -12.78
N LEU A 141 6.41 3.89 -11.69
CA LEU A 141 5.69 5.12 -11.35
C LEU A 141 6.60 6.34 -11.37
N VAL A 142 7.72 6.24 -10.69
CA VAL A 142 8.62 7.38 -10.50
C VAL A 142 9.42 7.69 -11.77
N SER A 143 10.00 6.68 -12.42
CA SER A 143 10.81 6.85 -13.63
C SER A 143 9.98 7.42 -14.80
N LEU A 144 8.74 6.96 -14.96
CA LEU A 144 7.81 7.49 -15.96
C LEU A 144 7.29 8.90 -15.64
N SER A 145 7.47 9.37 -14.40
CA SER A 145 7.17 10.75 -14.01
C SER A 145 8.29 11.73 -14.37
N ALA A 146 9.48 11.24 -14.80
CA ALA A 146 10.58 12.09 -15.23
C ALA A 146 10.29 12.79 -16.56
N LYS A 147 11.13 13.77 -16.92
CA LYS A 147 11.07 14.49 -18.20
C LYS A 147 12.43 14.44 -18.88
N PRO A 148 12.57 13.72 -20.02
CA PRO A 148 11.56 12.88 -20.66
C PRO A 148 11.20 11.65 -19.82
N PRO A 149 9.98 11.08 -19.98
CA PRO A 149 9.60 9.83 -19.31
C PRO A 149 10.49 8.68 -19.79
N ALA A 150 10.96 7.84 -18.85
CA ALA A 150 11.81 6.70 -19.17
C ALA A 150 11.31 5.45 -18.45
N TRP A 151 11.33 4.30 -19.12
CA TRP A 151 11.08 3.02 -18.47
C TRP A 151 12.27 2.67 -17.57
N PRO A 152 12.03 2.20 -16.34
CA PRO A 152 13.13 1.74 -15.49
C PRO A 152 13.72 0.45 -16.07
N SER A 153 15.00 0.21 -15.79
CA SER A 153 15.62 -1.08 -16.09
C SER A 153 14.90 -2.19 -15.34
N TRP A 154 14.71 -3.34 -15.99
CA TRP A 154 13.96 -4.48 -15.41
C TRP A 154 14.51 -4.93 -14.03
N TRP A 155 15.83 -4.84 -13.83
CA TRP A 155 16.47 -5.22 -12.57
C TRP A 155 16.12 -4.28 -11.41
N VAL A 156 15.84 -3.00 -11.68
CA VAL A 156 15.36 -2.05 -10.65
C VAL A 156 13.96 -2.46 -10.17
N MET A 157 13.10 -2.88 -11.10
CA MET A 157 11.78 -3.41 -10.75
C MET A 157 11.89 -4.73 -9.97
N LEU A 158 12.84 -5.60 -10.33
CA LEU A 158 13.11 -6.84 -9.62
C LEU A 158 13.60 -6.57 -8.18
N ILE A 159 14.49 -5.60 -7.99
CA ILE A 159 14.92 -5.17 -6.64
C ILE A 159 13.70 -4.68 -5.84
N GLY A 160 12.83 -3.87 -6.46
CA GLY A 160 11.57 -3.46 -5.86
C GLY A 160 10.72 -4.66 -5.42
N ALA A 161 10.54 -5.65 -6.30
CA ALA A 161 9.78 -6.87 -5.98
C ALA A 161 10.37 -7.63 -4.78
N ILE A 162 11.70 -7.81 -4.75
CA ILE A 162 12.40 -8.50 -3.65
C ILE A 162 12.24 -7.71 -2.34
N LEU A 163 12.38 -6.39 -2.39
CA LEU A 163 12.13 -5.51 -1.23
C LEU A 163 10.68 -5.65 -0.74
N GLY A 164 9.71 -5.71 -1.66
CA GLY A 164 8.31 -5.93 -1.33
C GLY A 164 8.08 -7.26 -0.62
N VAL A 165 8.66 -8.36 -1.11
CA VAL A 165 8.60 -9.66 -0.42
C VAL A 165 9.20 -9.56 0.97
N SER A 166 10.37 -8.94 1.11
CA SER A 166 11.03 -8.75 2.41
C SER A 166 10.16 -7.93 3.37
N ALA A 167 9.55 -6.84 2.88
CA ALA A 167 8.63 -6.02 3.66
C ALA A 167 7.38 -6.80 4.09
N HIS A 168 6.84 -7.67 3.22
CA HIS A 168 5.73 -8.55 3.59
C HIS A 168 6.10 -9.48 4.76
N PHE A 169 7.25 -10.15 4.71
CA PHE A 169 7.70 -10.98 5.82
C PHE A 169 7.88 -10.17 7.11
N ALA A 170 8.56 -9.02 7.02
CA ALA A 170 8.76 -8.14 8.19
C ALA A 170 7.45 -7.64 8.80
N ASN A 171 6.43 -7.37 7.97
CA ASN A 171 5.13 -6.90 8.43
C ASN A 171 4.29 -7.99 9.11
N VAL A 172 4.47 -9.24 8.73
CA VAL A 172 3.67 -10.39 9.24
C VAL A 172 4.32 -11.06 10.45
N LEU A 173 5.64 -11.03 10.58
CA LEU A 173 6.36 -11.70 11.66
C LEU A 173 5.91 -11.33 13.07
N PRO A 174 5.65 -10.04 13.41
CA PRO A 174 5.21 -9.65 14.74
C PRO A 174 3.84 -10.23 15.13
N ASP A 175 2.95 -10.43 14.17
CA ASP A 175 1.57 -10.88 14.38
C ASP A 175 1.41 -12.39 14.14
N GLY A 176 2.49 -13.13 13.93
CA GLY A 176 2.47 -14.51 13.47
C GLY A 176 1.71 -15.49 14.38
N GLU A 177 1.71 -15.30 15.71
CA GLU A 177 0.96 -16.15 16.64
C GLU A 177 -0.53 -15.81 16.64
N SER A 178 -0.89 -14.53 16.65
CA SER A 178 -2.28 -14.09 16.58
C SER A 178 -2.92 -14.45 15.24
N ASP A 179 -2.20 -14.28 14.14
CA ASP A 179 -2.64 -14.67 12.79
C ASP A 179 -2.94 -16.18 12.70
N LYS A 180 -2.07 -17.02 13.30
CA LYS A 180 -2.29 -18.47 13.34
C LYS A 180 -3.55 -18.85 14.13
N ALA A 181 -3.78 -18.20 15.27
CA ALA A 181 -4.95 -18.41 16.09
C ALA A 181 -6.25 -18.02 15.37
N GLU A 182 -6.17 -17.02 14.48
CA GLU A 182 -7.28 -16.53 13.68
C GLU A 182 -7.43 -17.22 12.30
N GLY A 183 -6.60 -18.25 12.03
CA GLY A 183 -6.68 -19.06 10.82
C GLY A 183 -6.05 -18.42 9.58
N ILE A 184 -5.30 -17.32 9.73
CA ILE A 184 -4.52 -16.70 8.63
C ILE A 184 -3.28 -17.55 8.37
N ARG A 185 -3.17 -18.09 7.17
CA ARG A 185 -2.08 -18.98 6.73
C ARG A 185 -1.45 -18.48 5.44
N GLY A 186 -0.97 -17.25 5.45
CA GLY A 186 -0.17 -16.70 4.37
C GLY A 186 1.19 -17.40 4.23
N LEU A 187 1.97 -17.00 3.23
CA LEU A 187 3.29 -17.58 2.96
C LEU A 187 4.22 -17.51 4.18
N PRO A 188 4.37 -16.36 4.89
CA PRO A 188 5.27 -16.28 6.04
C PRO A 188 4.92 -17.27 7.16
N GLN A 189 3.63 -17.41 7.52
CA GLN A 189 3.17 -18.34 8.56
C GLN A 189 3.38 -19.82 8.20
N ARG A 190 3.55 -20.13 6.91
CA ARG A 190 3.80 -21.51 6.44
C ARG A 190 5.28 -21.86 6.40
N VAL A 191 6.15 -20.87 6.19
CA VAL A 191 7.61 -21.04 6.08
C VAL A 191 8.32 -20.93 7.44
N SER A 192 7.74 -20.17 8.38
CA SER A 192 8.29 -19.96 9.74
C SER A 192 7.95 -21.10 10.73
N ARG A 193 7.95 -22.35 10.26
CA ARG A 193 7.76 -23.55 11.12
C ARG A 193 9.06 -24.05 11.69
#